data_5fe129c225de52b5267105beacf72760
#
_entry.id   5fe129c225de52b5267105beacf72760
#
_cell.length_a   1.000
_cell.length_b   1.000
_cell.length_c   1.000
_cell.angle_alpha   90.00
_cell.angle_beta   90.00
_cell.angle_gamma   90.00
#
_symmetry.space_group_name_H-M   'P 1'
#
loop_
_entity.id
_entity.type
_entity.pdbx_description
1 polymer ?
#
loop_
_entity_poly.entity_id
_entity_poly.type
_entity_poly.pdbx_seq_one_letter_code
_entity_poly.pdbx_strand_id
1 'polypeptide(L)'
;MIFTRKMMVTVDVGLHARPAAEFSKVAQGCGAVVTVGRIGGPQVSANSPLRILTLKVGSNEEIVVNIDAEDEVRAGEIFDALGDTVR
;
A
#
# COMPACT_ATOMS: atom_id res chain seq x y z
N MET A 1 3.23 16.28 -4.70
CA MET A 1 2.56 16.51 -3.40
C MET A 1 2.30 15.18 -2.72
N ILE A 2 2.63 15.04 -1.46
CA ILE A 2 2.51 13.78 -0.73
C ILE A 2 1.18 13.71 0.00
N PHE A 3 0.44 12.64 -0.24
CA PHE A 3 -0.81 12.34 0.47
C PHE A 3 -0.62 11.06 1.28
N THR A 4 -1.17 11.02 2.47
CA THR A 4 -1.01 9.91 3.41
C THR A 4 -2.37 9.37 3.82
N ARG A 5 -2.52 8.04 3.84
CA ARG A 5 -3.73 7.39 4.33
C ARG A 5 -3.38 6.11 5.07
N LYS A 6 -4.09 5.87 6.17
CA LYS A 6 -4.04 4.58 6.85
C LYS A 6 -5.04 3.64 6.21
N MET A 7 -4.68 2.36 6.10
CA MET A 7 -5.56 1.32 5.58
C MET A 7 -5.55 0.12 6.51
N MET A 8 -6.71 -0.48 6.71
CA MET A 8 -6.82 -1.74 7.43
C MET A 8 -6.62 -2.88 6.45
N VAL A 9 -5.70 -3.78 6.75
CA VAL A 9 -5.50 -5.02 5.98
C VAL A 9 -6.46 -6.06 6.54
N THR A 10 -7.48 -6.42 5.76
CA THR A 10 -8.51 -7.36 6.21
C THR A 10 -8.48 -8.69 5.46
N VAL A 11 -7.69 -8.79 4.40
CA VAL A 11 -7.52 -10.05 3.68
C VAL A 11 -7.00 -11.13 4.61
N ASP A 12 -7.53 -12.34 4.48
CA ASP A 12 -7.10 -13.49 5.29
C ASP A 12 -5.58 -13.68 5.18
N VAL A 13 -4.97 -14.02 6.33
CA VAL A 13 -3.51 -14.20 6.45
C VAL A 13 -2.71 -12.89 6.32
N GLY A 14 -3.36 -11.76 6.02
CA GLY A 14 -2.67 -10.48 5.91
C GLY A 14 -1.93 -10.32 4.59
N LEU A 15 -0.89 -9.50 4.58
CA LEU A 15 -0.11 -9.20 3.38
C LEU A 15 0.85 -10.33 3.02
N HIS A 16 0.30 -11.50 2.67
CA HIS A 16 1.09 -12.61 2.14
C HIS A 16 1.38 -12.38 0.63
N ALA A 17 1.95 -13.38 -0.03
CA ALA A 17 2.50 -13.22 -1.38
C ALA A 17 1.52 -12.65 -2.41
N ARG A 18 0.27 -13.15 -2.44
CA ARG A 18 -0.69 -12.70 -3.46
C ARG A 18 -1.17 -11.26 -3.26
N PRO A 19 -1.65 -10.85 -2.07
CA PRO A 19 -2.02 -9.45 -1.87
C PRO A 19 -0.85 -8.50 -2.03
N ALA A 20 0.34 -8.88 -1.59
CA ALA A 20 1.53 -8.05 -1.77
C ALA A 20 1.85 -7.85 -3.25
N ALA A 21 1.74 -8.89 -4.06
CA ALA A 21 1.95 -8.80 -5.51
C ALA A 21 0.89 -7.92 -6.17
N GLU A 22 -0.37 -8.06 -5.78
CA GLU A 22 -1.47 -7.24 -6.29
C GLU A 22 -1.29 -5.77 -5.92
N PHE A 23 -0.96 -5.49 -4.67
CA PHE A 23 -0.69 -4.14 -4.19
C PHE A 23 0.44 -3.50 -4.98
N SER A 24 1.54 -4.22 -5.14
CA SER A 24 2.70 -3.76 -5.88
C SER A 24 2.37 -3.51 -7.35
N LYS A 25 1.56 -4.36 -7.98
CA LYS A 25 1.16 -4.19 -9.36
C LYS A 25 0.38 -2.91 -9.58
N VAL A 26 -0.55 -2.59 -8.68
CA VAL A 26 -1.28 -1.32 -8.72
C VAL A 26 -0.32 -0.14 -8.56
N ALA A 27 0.58 -0.22 -7.60
CA ALA A 27 1.57 0.83 -7.36
C ALA A 27 2.46 1.06 -8.59
N GLN A 28 2.92 -0.01 -9.24
CA GLN A 28 3.75 0.10 -10.43
C GLN A 28 3.03 0.74 -11.60
N GLY A 29 1.73 0.50 -11.72
CA GLY A 29 0.93 0.97 -12.86
C GLY A 29 0.28 2.33 -12.67
N CYS A 30 0.34 2.93 -11.49
CA CYS A 30 -0.42 4.14 -11.19
C CYS A 30 0.25 5.45 -11.63
N GLY A 31 1.53 5.41 -12.02
CA GLY A 31 2.26 6.60 -12.44
C GLY A 31 2.68 7.54 -11.32
N ALA A 32 2.53 7.12 -10.06
CA ALA A 32 2.93 7.91 -8.90
C ALA A 32 3.90 7.09 -8.04
N VAL A 33 4.64 7.78 -7.17
CA VAL A 33 5.53 7.12 -6.21
C VAL A 33 4.71 6.71 -5.00
N VAL A 34 4.71 5.42 -4.68
CA VAL A 34 3.94 4.86 -3.56
C VAL A 34 4.89 4.19 -2.58
N THR A 35 4.76 4.55 -1.31
CA THR A 35 5.46 3.86 -0.22
C THR A 35 4.45 3.33 0.78
N VAL A 36 4.83 2.31 1.52
CA VAL A 36 3.96 1.65 2.49
C VAL A 36 4.79 1.18 3.68
N GLY A 37 4.21 1.25 4.86
CA GLY A 37 4.85 0.78 6.08
C GLY A 37 3.85 0.50 7.17
N ARG A 38 4.34 -0.06 8.27
CA ARG A 38 3.54 -0.18 9.50
C ARG A 38 3.47 1.18 10.17
N ILE A 39 2.45 1.40 10.99
CA ILE A 39 2.32 2.66 11.75
C ILE A 39 3.57 2.82 12.63
N GLY A 40 4.23 3.96 12.51
CA GLY A 40 5.43 4.29 13.26
C GLY A 40 6.69 3.56 12.81
N GLY A 41 6.60 2.77 11.76
CA GLY A 41 7.73 2.02 11.21
C GLY A 41 8.30 2.62 9.93
N PRO A 42 9.34 2.02 9.38
CA PRO A 42 9.94 2.51 8.15
C PRO A 42 9.00 2.28 6.95
N GLN A 43 9.11 3.17 5.98
CA GLN A 43 8.40 3.06 4.71
C GLN A 43 9.26 2.32 3.70
N VAL A 44 8.64 1.44 2.91
CA VAL A 44 9.31 0.76 1.81
C VAL A 44 8.62 1.09 0.50
N SER A 45 9.35 0.94 -0.61
CA SER A 45 8.74 1.14 -1.93
C SER A 45 7.68 0.08 -2.20
N ALA A 46 6.48 0.52 -2.56
CA ALA A 46 5.40 -0.39 -2.94
C ALA A 46 5.63 -1.06 -4.29
N ASN A 47 6.66 -0.64 -5.05
CA ASN A 47 6.99 -1.29 -6.32
C ASN A 47 7.63 -2.67 -6.14
N SER A 48 8.02 -3.03 -4.93
CA SER A 48 8.67 -4.31 -4.65
C SER A 48 7.79 -5.18 -3.76
N PRO A 49 7.21 -6.27 -4.29
CA PRO A 49 6.45 -7.20 -3.47
C PRO A 49 7.27 -7.79 -2.32
N LEU A 50 8.56 -8.05 -2.58
CA LEU A 50 9.45 -8.59 -1.55
C LEU A 50 9.63 -7.62 -0.38
N ARG A 51 9.74 -6.33 -0.67
CA ARG A 51 9.84 -5.32 0.40
C ARG A 51 8.55 -5.22 1.21
N ILE A 52 7.40 -5.30 0.54
CA ILE A 52 6.11 -5.31 1.23
C ILE A 52 6.03 -6.52 2.18
N LEU A 53 6.48 -7.69 1.72
CA LEU A 53 6.49 -8.90 2.54
C LEU A 53 7.35 -8.75 3.80
N THR A 54 8.44 -7.97 3.74
CA THR A 54 9.30 -7.75 4.90
C THR A 54 8.59 -7.01 6.03
N LEU A 55 7.48 -6.33 5.74
CA LEU A 55 6.71 -5.62 6.77
C LEU A 55 5.97 -6.57 7.70
N LYS A 56 5.71 -7.80 7.27
CA LYS A 56 5.04 -8.85 8.07
C LYS A 56 3.71 -8.40 8.65
N VAL A 57 2.90 -7.74 7.81
CA VAL A 57 1.59 -7.23 8.21
C VAL A 57 0.59 -8.38 8.20
N GLY A 58 -0.03 -8.62 9.34
CA GLY A 58 -1.08 -9.63 9.48
C GLY A 58 -2.47 -9.09 9.19
N SER A 59 -3.45 -9.99 9.18
CA SER A 59 -4.85 -9.61 9.03
C SER A 59 -5.30 -8.75 10.23
N ASN A 60 -6.10 -7.73 9.94
CA ASN A 60 -6.60 -6.75 10.92
C ASN A 60 -5.52 -5.84 11.50
N GLU A 61 -4.41 -5.71 10.80
CA GLU A 61 -3.39 -4.70 11.12
C GLU A 61 -3.48 -3.54 10.13
N GLU A 62 -3.11 -2.34 10.61
CA GLU A 62 -3.12 -1.14 9.76
C GLU A 62 -1.77 -0.91 9.11
N ILE A 63 -1.81 -0.36 7.89
CA ILE A 63 -0.63 0.14 7.18
C ILE A 63 -0.80 1.63 6.92
N VAL A 64 0.32 2.31 6.72
CA VAL A 64 0.35 3.71 6.31
C VAL A 64 0.87 3.75 4.88
N VAL A 65 0.09 4.36 3.99
CA VAL A 65 0.43 4.48 2.57
C VAL A 65 0.65 5.94 2.23
N ASN A 66 1.78 6.25 1.62
CA ASN A 66 2.09 7.59 1.12
C ASN A 66 2.12 7.55 -0.40
N ILE A 67 1.48 8.52 -1.03
CA ILE A 67 1.44 8.64 -2.49
C ILE A 67 1.88 10.05 -2.86
N ASP A 68 2.86 10.14 -3.75
CA ASP A 68 3.26 11.42 -4.35
C ASP A 68 2.51 11.57 -5.66
N ALA A 69 1.46 12.39 -5.66
CA ALA A 69 0.58 12.58 -6.80
C ALA A 69 0.39 14.07 -7.07
N GLU A 70 -0.15 14.40 -8.25
CA GLU A 70 -0.38 15.78 -8.65
C GLU A 70 -1.46 16.47 -7.81
N ASP A 71 -2.53 15.73 -7.50
CA ASP A 71 -3.66 16.29 -6.76
C ASP A 71 -4.34 15.21 -5.92
N GLU A 72 -5.26 15.69 -5.08
CA GLU A 72 -5.98 14.85 -4.13
C GLU A 72 -6.92 13.85 -4.80
N VAL A 73 -7.52 14.23 -5.93
CA VAL A 73 -8.44 13.35 -6.66
C VAL A 73 -7.68 12.12 -7.18
N ARG A 74 -6.54 12.35 -7.81
CA ARG A 74 -5.71 11.26 -8.31
C ARG A 74 -5.20 10.38 -7.19
N ALA A 75 -4.75 11.00 -6.09
CA ALA A 75 -4.31 10.24 -4.92
C ALA A 75 -5.44 9.36 -4.37
N GLY A 76 -6.66 9.89 -4.29
CA GLY A 76 -7.82 9.14 -3.82
C GLY A 76 -8.12 7.92 -4.68
N GLU A 77 -8.04 8.07 -6.01
CA GLU A 77 -8.23 6.95 -6.93
C GLU A 77 -7.20 5.84 -6.69
N ILE A 78 -5.94 6.22 -6.49
CA ILE A 78 -4.87 5.28 -6.25
C ILE A 78 -5.06 4.59 -4.88
N PHE A 79 -5.41 5.36 -3.84
CA PHE A 79 -5.69 4.79 -2.52
C PHE A 79 -6.81 3.76 -2.58
N ASP A 80 -7.89 4.05 -3.30
CA ASP A 80 -9.01 3.13 -3.43
C ASP A 80 -8.60 1.83 -4.13
N ALA A 81 -7.83 1.95 -5.21
CA ALA A 81 -7.35 0.78 -5.94
C ALA A 81 -6.40 -0.07 -5.07
N LEU A 82 -5.50 0.56 -4.32
CA LEU A 82 -4.61 -0.14 -3.40
C LEU A 82 -5.41 -0.81 -2.28
N GLY A 83 -6.40 -0.11 -1.72
CA GLY A 83 -7.24 -0.66 -0.66
C GLY A 83 -7.97 -1.92 -1.07
N ASP A 84 -8.40 -2.01 -2.32
CA ASP A 84 -9.08 -3.20 -2.84
C ASP A 84 -8.19 -4.45 -2.80
N THR A 85 -6.88 -4.30 -2.85
CA THR A 85 -5.95 -5.43 -2.85
C THR A 85 -5.75 -6.04 -1.46
N VAL A 86 -6.09 -5.31 -0.40
CA VAL A 86 -5.84 -5.73 1.00
C VAL A 86 -7.11 -6.07 1.76
N ARG A 87 -8.21 -6.11 1.06
CA ARG A 87 -9.52 -6.50 1.62
C ARG A 87 -9.87 -7.94 1.31
#